data_a8bb4022cd9639ae1c292e22d48b135b
#
_entry.id   a8bb4022cd9639ae1c292e22d48b135b
#
_cell.length_a   1.000
_cell.length_b   1.000
_cell.length_c   1.000
_cell.angle_alpha   90.00
_cell.angle_beta   90.00
_cell.angle_gamma   90.00
#
_symmetry.space_group_name_H-M   'P 1'
#
loop_
_entity.id
_entity.type
_entity.pdbx_description
1 polymer ?
#
loop_
_entity_poly.entity_id
_entity_poly.type
_entity_poly.pdbx_seq_one_letter_code
_entity_poly.pdbx_strand_id
1 'polypeptide(L)'
;ISAKAREVRGVDRVVIRDGDAIGQLLTRLGAHESLMAWEERRMRREVRATANRLANFDDANLRRSARAAVAAGARVERALEILGDEVPDHLKLAGSLRVEHKQASLEELGQLHEPVLTKDAIAGRIRRLLAMADKRAEELGIPDTESSLTPDMLAEDA
;
A
#
# COMPACT_ATOMS: atom_id res chain seq x y z
N ILE A 1 -36.75 0.75 -18.69
CA ILE A 1 -36.25 1.24 -17.37
C ILE A 1 -36.36 0.08 -16.41
N SER A 2 -35.25 -0.34 -15.81
CA SER A 2 -35.22 -1.37 -14.79
C SER A 2 -35.75 -0.81 -13.47
N ALA A 3 -36.87 -1.38 -12.99
CA ALA A 3 -37.51 -0.98 -11.75
C ALA A 3 -37.92 -2.22 -10.95
N LYS A 4 -37.91 -2.15 -9.62
CA LYS A 4 -38.35 -3.20 -8.72
C LYS A 4 -39.56 -2.73 -7.93
N ALA A 5 -40.67 -3.47 -8.04
CA ALA A 5 -41.79 -3.28 -7.16
C ALA A 5 -41.51 -3.95 -5.80
N ARG A 6 -41.87 -3.29 -4.72
CA ARG A 6 -41.77 -3.83 -3.35
C ARG A 6 -42.82 -3.17 -2.45
N GLU A 7 -43.36 -3.93 -1.58
CA GLU A 7 -44.22 -3.43 -0.52
C GLU A 7 -43.36 -2.96 0.69
N VAL A 8 -43.64 -1.79 1.19
CA VAL A 8 -43.02 -1.26 2.40
C VAL A 8 -44.09 -0.70 3.31
N ARG A 9 -44.28 -1.30 4.47
CA ARG A 9 -45.31 -0.94 5.46
C ARG A 9 -46.73 -0.89 4.87
N GLY A 10 -47.10 -1.91 4.08
CA GLY A 10 -48.44 -1.99 3.45
C GLY A 10 -48.65 -1.05 2.25
N VAL A 11 -47.58 -0.39 1.76
CA VAL A 11 -47.65 0.49 0.59
C VAL A 11 -46.78 -0.06 -0.53
N ASP A 12 -47.37 -0.25 -1.67
CA ASP A 12 -46.67 -0.64 -2.90
C ASP A 12 -45.76 0.49 -3.38
N ARG A 13 -44.48 0.19 -3.61
CA ARG A 13 -43.47 1.14 -4.08
C ARG A 13 -42.74 0.57 -5.29
N VAL A 14 -42.48 1.44 -6.23
CA VAL A 14 -41.55 1.18 -7.32
C VAL A 14 -40.21 1.83 -7.03
N VAL A 15 -39.13 1.07 -7.07
CA VAL A 15 -37.78 1.55 -6.76
C VAL A 15 -36.91 1.43 -8.00
N ILE A 16 -36.34 2.53 -8.41
CA ILE A 16 -35.33 2.60 -9.47
C ILE A 16 -34.01 2.96 -8.79
N ARG A 17 -32.96 2.14 -9.00
CA ARG A 17 -31.64 2.34 -8.39
C ARG A 17 -30.58 2.70 -9.42
N ASP A 18 -30.81 2.30 -10.65
CA ASP A 18 -29.89 2.62 -11.74
C ASP A 18 -29.94 4.10 -12.10
N GLY A 19 -28.77 4.75 -12.11
CA GLY A 19 -28.67 6.19 -12.32
C GLY A 19 -29.12 6.63 -13.71
N ASP A 20 -28.81 5.85 -14.72
CA ASP A 20 -29.15 6.19 -16.10
C ASP A 20 -30.65 5.97 -16.33
N ALA A 21 -31.24 4.94 -15.68
CA ALA A 21 -32.67 4.72 -15.70
C ALA A 21 -33.45 5.85 -15.02
N ILE A 22 -32.93 6.43 -13.94
CA ILE A 22 -33.52 7.61 -13.28
C ILE A 22 -33.47 8.82 -14.23
N GLY A 23 -32.33 9.09 -14.86
CA GLY A 23 -32.19 10.15 -15.83
C GLY A 23 -33.15 10.00 -17.00
N GLN A 24 -33.28 8.81 -17.57
CA GLN A 24 -34.24 8.51 -18.65
C GLN A 24 -35.68 8.75 -18.21
N LEU A 25 -36.05 8.35 -16.99
CA LEU A 25 -37.40 8.59 -16.46
C LEU A 25 -37.69 10.08 -16.35
N LEU A 26 -36.78 10.85 -15.74
CA LEU A 26 -36.96 12.30 -15.59
C LEU A 26 -37.06 13.00 -16.96
N THR A 27 -36.29 12.57 -17.93
CA THR A 27 -36.37 13.06 -19.32
C THR A 27 -37.74 12.78 -19.94
N ARG A 28 -38.23 11.55 -19.82
CA ARG A 28 -39.56 11.14 -20.35
C ARG A 28 -40.73 11.86 -19.70
N LEU A 29 -40.57 12.24 -18.42
CA LEU A 29 -41.57 13.03 -17.70
C LEU A 29 -41.49 14.52 -18.03
N GLY A 30 -40.53 15.00 -18.84
CA GLY A 30 -40.30 16.39 -19.12
C GLY A 30 -39.78 17.21 -17.95
N ALA A 31 -39.29 16.54 -16.89
CA ALA A 31 -38.80 17.16 -15.67
C ALA A 31 -37.34 17.62 -15.80
N HIS A 32 -37.07 18.52 -16.76
CA HIS A 32 -35.69 18.92 -17.12
C HIS A 32 -34.91 19.60 -16.00
N GLU A 33 -35.54 20.45 -15.20
CA GLU A 33 -34.88 21.10 -14.06
C GLU A 33 -34.50 20.07 -12.98
N SER A 34 -35.40 19.12 -12.70
CA SER A 34 -35.15 18.03 -11.77
C SER A 34 -34.05 17.10 -12.28
N LEU A 35 -33.99 16.84 -13.59
CA LEU A 35 -32.91 16.07 -14.22
C LEU A 35 -31.56 16.76 -14.02
N MET A 36 -31.46 18.04 -14.31
CA MET A 36 -30.21 18.80 -14.15
C MET A 36 -29.74 18.82 -12.69
N ALA A 37 -30.62 19.09 -11.74
CA ALA A 37 -30.31 19.06 -10.33
C ALA A 37 -29.90 17.66 -9.82
N TRP A 38 -30.51 16.62 -10.39
CA TRP A 38 -30.17 15.23 -10.04
C TRP A 38 -28.82 14.81 -10.59
N GLU A 39 -28.51 15.14 -11.85
CA GLU A 39 -27.20 14.85 -12.49
C GLU A 39 -26.07 15.60 -11.79
N GLU A 40 -26.26 16.86 -11.39
CA GLU A 40 -25.28 17.61 -10.63
C GLU A 40 -24.96 16.94 -9.28
N ARG A 41 -25.99 16.49 -8.54
CA ARG A 41 -25.80 15.77 -7.27
C ARG A 41 -25.13 14.40 -7.48
N ARG A 42 -25.45 13.71 -8.57
CA ARG A 42 -24.81 12.43 -8.96
C ARG A 42 -23.33 12.65 -9.21
N MET A 43 -22.97 13.62 -10.03
CA MET A 43 -21.58 13.97 -10.35
C MET A 43 -20.79 14.34 -9.10
N ARG A 44 -21.33 15.19 -8.23
CA ARG A 44 -20.67 15.57 -6.97
C ARG A 44 -20.42 14.37 -6.06
N ARG A 45 -21.36 13.43 -5.97
CA ARG A 45 -21.18 12.19 -5.19
C ARG A 45 -20.11 11.29 -5.78
N GLU A 46 -20.07 11.15 -7.08
CA GLU A 46 -19.08 10.33 -7.79
C GLU A 46 -17.67 10.89 -7.63
N VAL A 47 -17.49 12.19 -7.77
CA VAL A 47 -16.21 12.88 -7.53
C VAL A 47 -15.74 12.65 -6.09
N ARG A 48 -16.62 12.84 -5.09
CA ARG A 48 -16.28 12.58 -3.68
C ARG A 48 -15.92 11.13 -3.42
N ALA A 49 -16.69 10.18 -3.96
CA ALA A 49 -16.42 8.75 -3.80
C ALA A 49 -15.08 8.36 -4.45
N THR A 50 -14.74 8.95 -5.58
CA THR A 50 -13.45 8.71 -6.26
C THR A 50 -12.30 9.31 -5.47
N ALA A 51 -12.44 10.56 -4.98
CA ALA A 51 -11.43 11.19 -4.13
C ALA A 51 -11.17 10.40 -2.85
N ASN A 52 -12.22 9.92 -2.18
CA ASN A 52 -12.08 9.10 -0.98
C ASN A 52 -11.41 7.76 -1.27
N ARG A 53 -11.74 7.10 -2.39
CA ARG A 53 -11.06 5.85 -2.79
C ARG A 53 -9.58 6.05 -3.06
N LEU A 54 -9.19 7.13 -3.75
CA LEU A 54 -7.81 7.47 -4.01
C LEU A 54 -7.05 7.76 -2.71
N ALA A 55 -7.61 8.58 -1.82
CA ALA A 55 -7.00 8.90 -0.53
C ALA A 55 -6.79 7.63 0.33
N ASN A 56 -7.79 6.75 0.39
CA ASN A 56 -7.67 5.50 1.13
C ASN A 56 -6.63 4.55 0.52
N PHE A 57 -6.56 4.50 -0.82
CA PHE A 57 -5.56 3.70 -1.53
C PHE A 57 -4.14 4.20 -1.26
N ASP A 58 -3.92 5.51 -1.31
CA ASP A 58 -2.63 6.13 -1.06
C ASP A 58 -2.19 5.91 0.39
N ASP A 59 -3.09 6.07 1.37
CA ASP A 59 -2.82 5.81 2.79
C ASP A 59 -2.47 4.34 3.04
N ALA A 60 -3.21 3.40 2.47
CA ALA A 60 -2.93 1.97 2.58
C ALA A 60 -1.57 1.60 1.96
N ASN A 61 -1.23 2.17 0.79
CA ASN A 61 0.08 1.97 0.17
C ASN A 61 1.22 2.54 1.01
N LEU A 62 1.04 3.73 1.57
CA LEU A 62 2.03 4.36 2.44
C LEU A 62 2.29 3.51 3.69
N ARG A 63 1.24 3.04 4.35
CA ARG A 63 1.35 2.16 5.52
C ARG A 63 2.05 0.84 5.18
N ARG A 64 1.69 0.21 4.07
CA ARG A 64 2.34 -1.04 3.60
C ARG A 64 3.82 -0.82 3.31
N SER A 65 4.16 0.27 2.64
CA SER A 65 5.55 0.63 2.36
C SER A 65 6.37 0.89 3.63
N ALA A 66 5.80 1.61 4.60
CA ALA A 66 6.44 1.87 5.88
C ALA A 66 6.69 0.58 6.68
N ARG A 67 5.71 -0.32 6.74
CA ARG A 67 5.87 -1.64 7.40
C ARG A 67 6.93 -2.48 6.73
N ALA A 68 6.93 -2.55 5.40
CA ALA A 68 7.95 -3.28 4.65
C ALA A 68 9.35 -2.71 4.91
N ALA A 69 9.47 -1.39 5.04
CA ALA A 69 10.73 -0.73 5.38
C ALA A 69 11.21 -1.08 6.79
N VAL A 70 10.32 -1.11 7.78
CA VAL A 70 10.64 -1.50 9.16
C VAL A 70 11.05 -2.97 9.23
N ALA A 71 10.32 -3.86 8.59
CA ALA A 71 10.65 -5.30 8.51
C ALA A 71 12.02 -5.52 7.84
N ALA A 72 12.28 -4.84 6.74
CA ALA A 72 13.59 -4.88 6.09
C ALA A 72 14.70 -4.35 7.01
N GLY A 73 14.45 -3.30 7.78
CA GLY A 73 15.39 -2.78 8.78
C GLY A 73 15.75 -3.81 9.85
N ALA A 74 14.76 -4.48 10.43
CA ALA A 74 14.98 -5.52 11.44
C ALA A 74 15.79 -6.70 10.88
N ARG A 75 15.49 -7.15 9.66
CA ARG A 75 16.26 -8.20 8.99
C ARG A 75 17.71 -7.77 8.71
N VAL A 76 17.91 -6.54 8.27
CA VAL A 76 19.26 -6.01 8.00
C VAL A 76 20.07 -5.87 9.29
N GLU A 77 19.48 -5.40 10.38
CA GLU A 77 20.12 -5.33 11.69
C GLU A 77 20.60 -6.74 12.12
N ARG A 78 19.74 -7.74 12.00
CA ARG A 78 20.09 -9.14 12.26
C ARG A 78 21.19 -9.65 11.31
N ALA A 79 21.16 -9.29 10.03
CA ALA A 79 22.17 -9.67 9.06
C ALA A 79 23.55 -9.13 9.43
N LEU A 80 23.61 -7.86 9.88
CA LEU A 80 24.87 -7.25 10.33
C LEU A 80 25.43 -7.94 11.59
N GLU A 81 24.55 -8.37 12.51
CA GLU A 81 24.95 -9.15 13.68
C GLU A 81 25.56 -10.51 13.29
N ILE A 82 24.88 -11.25 12.37
CA ILE A 82 25.32 -12.58 11.92
C ILE A 82 26.70 -12.50 11.21
N LEU A 83 26.88 -11.51 10.34
CA LEU A 83 28.09 -11.39 9.52
C LEU A 83 29.23 -10.67 10.24
N GLY A 84 28.93 -9.78 11.19
CA GLY A 84 29.95 -9.01 11.91
C GLY A 84 30.91 -8.29 10.96
N ASP A 85 32.21 -8.58 11.10
CA ASP A 85 33.26 -7.95 10.28
C ASP A 85 33.39 -8.56 8.86
N GLU A 86 32.67 -9.65 8.55
CA GLU A 86 32.70 -10.28 7.24
C GLU A 86 31.82 -9.57 6.19
N VAL A 87 31.14 -8.49 6.56
CA VAL A 87 30.30 -7.71 5.63
C VAL A 87 31.17 -6.95 4.64
N PRO A 88 31.01 -7.15 3.33
CA PRO A 88 31.70 -6.35 2.32
C PRO A 88 31.34 -4.88 2.43
N ASP A 89 32.34 -3.97 2.29
CA ASP A 89 32.14 -2.52 2.48
C ASP A 89 31.01 -1.94 1.63
N HIS A 90 30.88 -2.40 0.39
CA HIS A 90 29.83 -1.92 -0.52
C HIS A 90 28.41 -2.36 -0.11
N LEU A 91 28.27 -3.39 0.73
CA LEU A 91 27.00 -3.82 1.32
C LEU A 91 26.78 -3.21 2.70
N LYS A 92 27.85 -2.95 3.45
CA LYS A 92 27.82 -2.40 4.81
C LYS A 92 27.13 -1.04 4.84
N LEU A 93 27.51 -0.12 3.94
CA LEU A 93 26.90 1.21 3.88
C LEU A 93 25.40 1.12 3.57
N ALA A 94 24.99 0.30 2.61
CA ALA A 94 23.56 0.10 2.29
C ALA A 94 22.78 -0.47 3.49
N GLY A 95 23.40 -1.41 4.23
CA GLY A 95 22.82 -1.97 5.45
C GLY A 95 22.68 -0.93 6.55
N SER A 96 23.74 -0.16 6.84
CA SER A 96 23.73 0.89 7.86
C SER A 96 22.68 1.95 7.59
N LEU A 97 22.58 2.44 6.35
CA LEU A 97 21.52 3.38 5.94
C LEU A 97 20.11 2.83 6.18
N ARG A 98 19.88 1.55 5.90
CA ARG A 98 18.56 0.93 6.16
C ARG A 98 18.23 0.87 7.65
N VAL A 99 19.20 0.60 8.52
CA VAL A 99 19.03 0.54 9.98
C VAL A 99 18.82 1.94 10.56
N GLU A 100 19.57 2.93 10.12
CA GLU A 100 19.44 4.33 10.57
C GLU A 100 18.11 4.95 10.12
N HIS A 101 17.69 4.69 8.89
CA HIS A 101 16.51 5.26 8.27
C HIS A 101 15.40 4.21 8.12
N LYS A 102 14.85 3.74 9.25
CA LYS A 102 13.93 2.59 9.32
C LYS A 102 12.67 2.72 8.46
N GLN A 103 12.20 3.94 8.21
CA GLN A 103 10.97 4.19 7.44
C GLN A 103 11.22 4.75 6.04
N ALA A 104 12.47 5.05 5.70
CA ALA A 104 12.80 5.62 4.40
C ALA A 104 12.50 4.64 3.26
N SER A 105 12.02 5.16 2.15
CA SER A 105 11.87 4.40 0.91
C SER A 105 13.22 3.97 0.34
N LEU A 106 13.23 2.99 -0.54
CA LEU A 106 14.46 2.58 -1.23
C LEU A 106 15.04 3.70 -2.10
N GLU A 107 14.20 4.59 -2.61
CA GLU A 107 14.63 5.74 -3.38
C GLU A 107 15.37 6.76 -2.50
N GLU A 108 14.81 7.09 -1.35
CA GLU A 108 15.45 7.95 -0.35
C GLU A 108 16.77 7.36 0.13
N LEU A 109 16.84 6.05 0.40
CA LEU A 109 18.10 5.39 0.76
C LEU A 109 19.15 5.48 -0.35
N GLY A 110 18.72 5.34 -1.61
CA GLY A 110 19.61 5.52 -2.76
C GLY A 110 20.20 6.92 -2.83
N GLN A 111 19.40 7.94 -2.52
CA GLN A 111 19.87 9.34 -2.48
C GLN A 111 20.85 9.62 -1.32
N LEU A 112 20.68 8.95 -0.19
CA LEU A 112 21.55 9.05 0.98
C LEU A 112 22.87 8.28 0.83
N HIS A 113 22.94 7.36 -0.12
CA HIS A 113 24.15 6.57 -0.35
C HIS A 113 25.22 7.37 -1.10
N GLU A 114 26.48 7.19 -0.75
CA GLU A 114 27.63 7.74 -1.48
C GLU A 114 28.46 6.62 -2.14
N PRO A 115 28.60 6.66 -3.46
CA PRO A 115 27.91 7.53 -4.44
C PRO A 115 26.40 7.24 -4.51
N VAL A 116 25.60 8.20 -4.95
CA VAL A 116 24.14 8.07 -5.11
C VAL A 116 23.80 6.83 -5.96
N LEU A 117 22.85 6.04 -5.47
CA LEU A 117 22.42 4.81 -6.12
C LEU A 117 20.96 4.91 -6.57
N THR A 118 20.61 4.15 -7.60
CA THR A 118 19.22 3.95 -7.99
C THR A 118 18.48 3.08 -6.96
N LYS A 119 17.15 3.18 -6.94
CA LYS A 119 16.27 2.33 -6.13
C LYS A 119 16.62 0.83 -6.28
N ASP A 120 16.80 0.38 -7.53
CA ASP A 120 17.09 -1.03 -7.80
C ASP A 120 18.50 -1.43 -7.34
N ALA A 121 19.47 -0.54 -7.44
CA ALA A 121 20.83 -0.79 -6.99
C ALA A 121 20.90 -0.93 -5.46
N ILE A 122 20.24 -0.05 -4.70
CA ILE A 122 20.20 -0.15 -3.24
C ILE A 122 19.43 -1.39 -2.79
N ALA A 123 18.30 -1.70 -3.43
CA ALA A 123 17.52 -2.91 -3.18
C ALA A 123 18.35 -4.17 -3.43
N GLY A 124 19.12 -4.20 -4.51
CA GLY A 124 20.02 -5.30 -4.84
C GLY A 124 21.12 -5.52 -3.80
N ARG A 125 21.68 -4.44 -3.24
CA ARG A 125 22.68 -4.52 -2.17
C ARG A 125 22.10 -5.07 -0.88
N ILE A 126 20.94 -4.57 -0.45
CA ILE A 126 20.23 -5.07 0.74
C ILE A 126 19.88 -6.55 0.57
N ARG A 127 19.37 -6.97 -0.59
CA ARG A 127 19.03 -8.37 -0.87
C ARG A 127 20.25 -9.28 -0.78
N ARG A 128 21.41 -8.85 -1.32
CA ARG A 128 22.66 -9.63 -1.22
C ARG A 128 23.15 -9.73 0.21
N LEU A 129 23.06 -8.65 0.98
CA LEU A 129 23.44 -8.67 2.39
C LEU A 129 22.61 -9.69 3.19
N LEU A 130 21.30 -9.70 2.99
CA LEU A 130 20.40 -10.66 3.64
C LEU A 130 20.71 -12.10 3.22
N ALA A 131 20.91 -12.35 1.92
CA ALA A 131 21.23 -13.69 1.42
C ALA A 131 22.56 -14.22 1.96
N MET A 132 23.59 -13.37 2.10
CA MET A 132 24.86 -13.76 2.72
C MET A 132 24.68 -14.10 4.20
N ALA A 133 23.89 -13.31 4.93
CA ALA A 133 23.63 -13.55 6.34
C ALA A 133 22.83 -14.84 6.57
N ASP A 134 21.79 -15.07 5.79
CA ASP A 134 20.96 -16.27 5.88
C ASP A 134 21.78 -17.53 5.60
N LYS A 135 22.65 -17.51 4.58
CA LYS A 135 23.58 -18.60 4.31
C LYS A 135 24.55 -18.83 5.48
N ARG A 136 25.09 -17.75 6.05
CA ARG A 136 25.99 -17.84 7.19
C ARG A 136 25.28 -18.39 8.43
N ALA A 137 24.04 -18.00 8.65
CA ALA A 137 23.22 -18.50 9.74
C ALA A 137 22.97 -20.01 9.60
N GLU A 138 22.69 -20.49 8.39
CA GLU A 138 22.54 -21.92 8.09
C GLU A 138 23.83 -22.69 8.40
N GLU A 139 24.99 -22.19 7.96
CA GLU A 139 26.31 -22.82 8.23
C GLU A 139 26.61 -22.88 9.74
N LEU A 140 26.20 -21.91 10.52
CA LEU A 140 26.42 -21.81 11.96
C LEU A 140 25.34 -22.54 12.78
N GLY A 141 24.21 -22.93 12.17
CA GLY A 141 23.06 -23.51 12.85
C GLY A 141 22.35 -22.54 13.80
N ILE A 142 22.35 -21.25 13.47
CA ILE A 142 21.72 -20.18 14.25
C ILE A 142 20.47 -19.63 13.51
N PRO A 143 19.55 -18.92 14.21
CA PRO A 143 18.41 -18.28 13.58
C PRO A 143 18.84 -17.27 12.50
N ASP A 144 18.17 -17.32 11.35
CA ASP A 144 18.39 -16.46 10.20
C ASP A 144 17.84 -15.02 10.38
N THR A 145 17.83 -14.23 9.31
CA THR A 145 17.32 -12.85 9.35
C THR A 145 15.81 -12.76 9.51
N GLU A 146 15.04 -13.79 9.12
CA GLU A 146 13.59 -13.81 9.27
C GLU A 146 13.16 -13.96 10.72
N SER A 147 14.00 -14.55 11.55
CA SER A 147 13.74 -14.71 12.99
C SER A 147 13.61 -13.37 13.76
N SER A 148 14.06 -12.27 13.17
CA SER A 148 13.91 -10.91 13.72
C SER A 148 12.54 -10.27 13.45
N LEU A 149 11.69 -10.89 12.63
CA LEU A 149 10.39 -10.36 12.29
C LEU A 149 9.38 -10.65 13.40
N THR A 150 8.70 -9.61 13.86
CA THR A 150 7.59 -9.75 14.81
C THR A 150 6.26 -9.92 14.08
N PRO A 151 5.22 -10.51 14.73
CA PRO A 151 3.88 -10.62 14.14
C PRO A 151 3.32 -9.29 13.64
N ASP A 152 3.59 -8.18 14.34
CA ASP A 152 3.12 -6.84 13.96
C ASP A 152 3.75 -6.33 12.66
N MET A 153 4.98 -6.76 12.36
CA MET A 153 5.67 -6.44 11.11
C MET A 153 5.14 -7.26 9.92
N LEU A 154 4.55 -8.42 10.21
CA LEU A 154 4.01 -9.36 9.23
C LEU A 154 2.51 -9.21 9.02
N ALA A 155 1.79 -8.49 9.90
CA ALA A 155 0.35 -8.32 9.81
C ALA A 155 -0.03 -7.61 8.51
N GLU A 156 -0.79 -8.30 7.65
CA GLU A 156 -1.51 -7.66 6.55
C GLU A 156 -2.66 -6.84 7.13
N ASP A 157 -2.92 -5.66 6.54
CA ASP A 157 -4.09 -4.86 6.92
C ASP A 157 -5.36 -5.66 6.62
N ALA A 158 -6.03 -6.10 7.66
CA ALA A 158 -7.33 -6.74 7.58
C ALA A 158 -8.43 -5.71 7.20
#